data_73608d677fe62f644253ab0a1416ca14
#
_entry.id   73608d677fe62f644253ab0a1416ca14
#
_cell.length_a   1.000
_cell.length_b   1.000
_cell.length_c   1.000
_cell.angle_alpha   90.00
_cell.angle_beta   90.00
_cell.angle_gamma   90.00
#
_symmetry.space_group_name_H-M   'P 1'
#
loop_
_entity.id
_entity.type
_entity.pdbx_description
1 polymer ?
#
loop_
_entity_poly.entity_id
_entity_poly.type
_entity_poly.pdbx_seq_one_letter_code
_entity_poly.pdbx_strand_id
1 'polypeptide(L)'
;MVLPHLDDAYGLARWLTGNQTDAEDVVQDACMRALASLETAIIERPRAWVLTIVRNTALNWLAKNRPKAVVLTDDPQVLDAAAAHRDSAPDPEEALIAAADEAALQSAIQALPHLFREVVVMRDINGMSYREIAAAIGAPQGTVMSRLARARAQLVEKLGSRA
;
A
#
# COMPACT_ATOMS: atom_id res chain seq x y z
N MET A 1 1.07 2.38 22.27
CA MET A 1 1.87 2.43 21.04
C MET A 1 1.12 1.91 19.82
N VAL A 2 0.47 0.75 19.93
CA VAL A 2 -0.31 0.19 18.81
C VAL A 2 -1.68 0.83 18.70
N LEU A 3 -2.35 1.09 19.82
CA LEU A 3 -3.73 1.56 19.85
C LEU A 3 -3.99 2.85 19.07
N PRO A 4 -3.11 3.88 19.11
CA PRO A 4 -3.37 5.11 18.36
C PRO A 4 -3.36 4.90 16.82
N HIS A 5 -2.83 3.78 16.36
CA HIS A 5 -2.68 3.51 14.92
C HIS A 5 -3.62 2.42 14.41
N LEU A 6 -4.58 1.99 15.22
CA LEU A 6 -5.50 0.92 14.82
C LEU A 6 -6.38 1.30 13.63
N ASP A 7 -6.83 2.54 13.55
CA ASP A 7 -7.66 2.97 12.44
C ASP A 7 -6.88 2.91 11.12
N ASP A 8 -5.64 3.37 11.13
CA ASP A 8 -4.78 3.29 9.95
C ASP A 8 -4.46 1.84 9.60
N ALA A 9 -4.20 1.02 10.61
CA ALA A 9 -3.92 -0.40 10.43
C ALA A 9 -5.11 -1.12 9.79
N TYR A 10 -6.30 -0.87 10.31
CA TYR A 10 -7.52 -1.45 9.76
C TYR A 10 -7.76 -0.97 8.33
N GLY A 11 -7.57 0.33 8.07
CA GLY A 11 -7.72 0.88 6.74
C GLY A 11 -6.79 0.23 5.72
N LEU A 12 -5.53 0.06 6.07
CA LEU A 12 -4.57 -0.61 5.20
C LEU A 12 -4.98 -2.07 4.95
N ALA A 13 -5.32 -2.79 6.02
CA ALA A 13 -5.75 -4.19 5.89
C ALA A 13 -7.00 -4.31 5.02
N ARG A 14 -7.94 -3.38 5.18
CA ARG A 14 -9.18 -3.36 4.41
C ARG A 14 -8.89 -3.17 2.91
N TRP A 15 -7.98 -2.25 2.58
CA TRP A 15 -7.57 -2.04 1.19
C TRP A 15 -6.88 -3.27 0.61
N LEU A 16 -6.01 -3.91 1.39
CA LEU A 16 -5.21 -5.04 0.88
C LEU A 16 -6.01 -6.33 0.78
N THR A 17 -6.95 -6.58 1.70
CA THR A 17 -7.75 -7.81 1.67
C THR A 17 -9.04 -7.67 0.88
N GLY A 18 -9.57 -6.47 0.78
CA GLY A 18 -10.77 -6.20 -0.01
C GLY A 18 -12.09 -6.35 0.72
N ASN A 19 -12.10 -6.82 1.97
CA ASN A 19 -13.34 -6.94 2.72
C ASN A 19 -13.11 -6.82 4.22
N GLN A 20 -14.19 -6.51 4.95
CA GLN A 20 -14.14 -6.20 6.37
C GLN A 20 -13.71 -7.40 7.22
N THR A 21 -14.26 -8.56 6.97
CA THR A 21 -14.00 -9.75 7.78
C THR A 21 -12.52 -10.15 7.73
N ASP A 22 -11.96 -10.18 6.53
CA ASP A 22 -10.55 -10.53 6.35
C ASP A 22 -9.64 -9.46 6.94
N ALA A 23 -10.01 -8.19 6.81
CA ALA A 23 -9.24 -7.10 7.39
C ALA A 23 -9.18 -7.21 8.91
N GLU A 24 -10.28 -7.54 9.54
CA GLU A 24 -10.32 -7.74 10.99
C GLU A 24 -9.40 -8.86 11.44
N ASP A 25 -9.40 -9.97 10.71
CA ASP A 25 -8.52 -11.10 11.00
C ASP A 25 -7.05 -10.71 10.84
N VAL A 26 -6.73 -9.98 9.79
CA VAL A 26 -5.36 -9.52 9.53
C VAL A 26 -4.91 -8.57 10.64
N VAL A 27 -5.74 -7.61 11.02
CA VAL A 27 -5.38 -6.64 12.07
C VAL A 27 -5.18 -7.35 13.40
N GLN A 28 -6.04 -8.31 13.73
CA GLN A 28 -5.91 -9.07 14.96
C GLN A 28 -4.58 -9.82 15.00
N ASP A 29 -4.24 -10.53 13.93
CA ASP A 29 -2.97 -11.24 13.83
C ASP A 29 -1.78 -10.27 13.87
N ALA A 30 -1.88 -9.14 13.18
CA ALA A 30 -0.83 -8.12 13.17
C ALA A 30 -0.60 -7.55 14.57
N CYS A 31 -1.68 -7.30 15.32
CA CYS A 31 -1.56 -6.81 16.70
C CYS A 31 -0.85 -7.81 17.58
N MET A 32 -1.15 -9.10 17.44
CA MET A 32 -0.47 -10.13 18.21
C MET A 32 1.02 -10.19 17.88
N ARG A 33 1.36 -10.06 16.60
CA ARG A 33 2.76 -10.02 16.17
C ARG A 33 3.49 -8.79 16.69
N ALA A 34 2.80 -7.64 16.69
CA ALA A 34 3.35 -6.40 17.23
C ALA A 34 3.64 -6.55 18.71
N LEU A 35 2.70 -7.07 19.49
CA LEU A 35 2.88 -7.28 20.92
C LEU A 35 4.05 -8.24 21.21
N ALA A 36 4.18 -9.30 20.44
CA ALA A 36 5.26 -10.25 20.61
C ALA A 36 6.63 -9.64 20.31
N SER A 37 6.67 -8.61 19.46
CA SER A 37 7.93 -7.98 19.04
C SER A 37 8.33 -6.78 19.89
N LEU A 38 7.46 -6.29 20.77
CA LEU A 38 7.69 -5.05 21.50
C LEU A 38 8.97 -5.06 22.33
N GLU A 39 9.31 -6.20 22.92
CA GLU A 39 10.48 -6.28 23.80
C GLU A 39 11.80 -6.27 23.04
N THR A 40 11.80 -6.69 21.78
CA THR A 40 13.03 -6.84 21.01
C THR A 40 13.18 -5.82 19.90
N ALA A 41 12.10 -5.11 19.53
CA ALA A 41 12.11 -4.19 18.42
C ALA A 41 12.62 -2.81 18.85
N ILE A 42 13.45 -2.20 17.98
CA ILE A 42 13.83 -0.80 18.12
C ILE A 42 12.83 -0.02 17.27
N ILE A 43 11.92 0.70 17.94
CA ILE A 43 10.81 1.35 17.28
C ILE A 43 11.04 2.86 17.29
N GLU A 44 11.55 3.39 16.17
CA GLU A 44 11.74 4.82 16.03
C GLU A 44 10.50 5.52 15.56
N ARG A 45 9.71 4.85 14.69
CA ARG A 45 8.49 5.41 14.11
C ARG A 45 7.36 4.42 14.31
N PRO A 46 6.61 4.54 15.40
CA PRO A 46 5.58 3.54 15.76
C PRO A 46 4.54 3.32 14.68
N ARG A 47 4.05 4.39 14.05
CA ARG A 47 3.02 4.28 13.04
C ARG A 47 3.49 3.47 11.83
N ALA A 48 4.67 3.82 11.28
CA ALA A 48 5.24 3.11 10.14
C ALA A 48 5.55 1.65 10.50
N TRP A 49 6.01 1.42 11.73
CA TRP A 49 6.30 0.09 12.22
C TRP A 49 5.05 -0.79 12.27
N VAL A 50 3.94 -0.26 12.83
CA VAL A 50 2.68 -0.99 12.87
C VAL A 50 2.16 -1.27 11.47
N LEU A 51 2.18 -0.26 10.59
CA LEU A 51 1.70 -0.42 9.22
C LEU A 51 2.53 -1.44 8.44
N THR A 52 3.83 -1.51 8.69
CA THR A 52 4.68 -2.53 8.09
C THR A 52 4.26 -3.94 8.51
N ILE A 53 3.97 -4.12 9.80
CA ILE A 53 3.50 -5.42 10.31
C ILE A 53 2.16 -5.79 9.68
N VAL A 54 1.25 -4.83 9.59
CA VAL A 54 -0.07 -5.06 8.96
C VAL A 54 0.10 -5.44 7.49
N ARG A 55 0.94 -4.73 6.77
CA ARG A 55 1.21 -5.04 5.35
C ARG A 55 1.77 -6.46 5.20
N ASN A 56 2.75 -6.83 6.00
CA ASN A 56 3.37 -8.14 5.93
C ASN A 56 2.38 -9.25 6.32
N THR A 57 1.56 -8.99 7.34
CA THR A 57 0.53 -9.93 7.76
C THR A 57 -0.53 -10.12 6.67
N ALA A 58 -0.96 -9.03 6.05
CA ALA A 58 -1.93 -9.08 4.96
C ALA A 58 -1.36 -9.85 3.76
N LEU A 59 -0.10 -9.61 3.43
CA LEU A 59 0.55 -10.30 2.31
C LEU A 59 0.62 -11.81 2.56
N ASN A 60 1.02 -12.20 3.78
CA ASN A 60 1.05 -13.62 4.16
C ASN A 60 -0.34 -14.24 4.10
N TRP A 61 -1.35 -13.50 4.58
CA TRP A 61 -2.73 -13.96 4.55
C TRP A 61 -3.20 -14.17 3.11
N LEU A 62 -2.90 -13.21 2.21
CA LEU A 62 -3.25 -13.33 0.79
C LEU A 62 -2.55 -14.50 0.13
N ALA A 63 -1.28 -14.72 0.40
CA ALA A 63 -0.53 -15.83 -0.15
C ALA A 63 -1.12 -17.18 0.24
N LYS A 64 -1.65 -17.25 1.47
CA LYS A 64 -2.26 -18.48 1.98
C LYS A 64 -3.68 -18.70 1.47
N ASN A 65 -4.47 -17.63 1.40
CA ASN A 65 -5.91 -17.74 1.11
C ASN A 65 -6.28 -17.37 -0.32
N ARG A 66 -5.47 -16.54 -0.98
CA ARG A 66 -5.67 -16.12 -2.37
C ARG A 66 -4.34 -16.08 -3.11
N PRO A 67 -3.73 -17.25 -3.39
CA PRO A 67 -2.38 -17.26 -3.97
C PRO A 67 -2.26 -16.48 -5.28
N LYS A 68 -3.33 -16.44 -6.08
CA LYS A 68 -3.31 -15.75 -7.37
C LYS A 68 -3.14 -14.23 -7.23
N ALA A 69 -3.54 -13.67 -6.09
CA ALA A 69 -3.41 -12.22 -5.88
C ALA A 69 -1.97 -11.77 -5.70
N VAL A 70 -1.06 -12.69 -5.34
CA VAL A 70 0.33 -12.38 -5.02
C VAL A 70 1.28 -12.69 -6.17
N VAL A 71 0.83 -13.46 -7.16
CA VAL A 71 1.69 -13.96 -8.25
C VAL A 71 2.29 -12.85 -9.11
N LEU A 72 1.72 -11.65 -9.06
CA LEU A 72 2.14 -10.53 -9.90
C LEU A 72 3.30 -9.73 -9.32
N THR A 73 3.95 -10.23 -8.26
CA THR A 73 4.97 -9.46 -7.56
C THR A 73 6.26 -9.28 -8.32
N ASP A 74 6.54 -10.09 -9.35
CA ASP A 74 7.81 -10.07 -10.06
C ASP A 74 7.71 -9.58 -11.49
N ASP A 75 6.95 -8.52 -11.73
CA ASP A 75 6.83 -7.94 -13.05
C ASP A 75 8.11 -7.14 -13.39
N PRO A 76 8.90 -7.58 -14.39
CA PRO A 76 10.14 -6.88 -14.75
C PRO A 76 9.90 -5.44 -15.22
N GLN A 77 8.73 -5.15 -15.76
CA GLN A 77 8.42 -3.81 -16.22
C GLN A 77 8.38 -2.79 -15.10
N VAL A 78 8.06 -3.24 -13.90
CA VAL A 78 8.04 -2.38 -12.73
C VAL A 78 9.46 -1.91 -12.37
N LEU A 79 10.43 -2.80 -12.55
CA LEU A 79 11.81 -2.47 -12.25
C LEU A 79 12.42 -1.49 -13.26
N ASP A 80 12.08 -1.65 -14.54
CA ASP A 80 12.61 -0.78 -15.58
C ASP A 80 12.15 0.65 -15.45
N ALA A 81 10.95 0.86 -14.92
CA ALA A 81 10.40 2.20 -14.77
C ALA A 81 11.10 3.02 -13.68
N ALA A 82 11.85 2.38 -12.80
CA ALA A 82 12.45 3.07 -11.68
C ALA A 82 13.43 4.16 -12.08
N ALA A 83 14.13 3.96 -13.20
CA ALA A 83 15.14 4.89 -13.63
C ALA A 83 14.60 6.16 -14.28
N ALA A 84 13.35 6.14 -14.68
CA ALA A 84 12.76 7.24 -15.42
C ALA A 84 12.07 8.28 -14.56
N HIS A 85 11.84 7.95 -13.28
CA HIS A 85 11.04 8.85 -12.44
C HIS A 85 11.86 10.04 -11.96
N ARG A 86 11.32 11.23 -12.17
CA ARG A 86 11.90 12.45 -11.63
C ARG A 86 10.81 13.25 -11.01
N ASP A 87 11.09 13.82 -9.80
CA ASP A 87 10.08 14.39 -9.16
C ASP A 87 10.13 15.72 -8.98
N SER A 88 9.29 16.31 -8.47
CA SER A 88 9.17 17.40 -7.64
C SER A 88 8.08 18.39 -7.96
N ALA A 89 7.42 18.38 -9.07
CA ALA A 89 6.24 19.21 -9.27
C ALA A 89 4.99 18.37 -9.09
N PRO A 90 3.86 18.93 -8.62
CA PRO A 90 2.62 18.17 -8.57
C PRO A 90 2.29 17.67 -9.97
N ASP A 91 2.17 16.35 -10.07
CA ASP A 91 1.87 15.68 -11.31
C ASP A 91 0.43 15.98 -11.68
N PRO A 92 0.12 16.30 -12.96
CA PRO A 92 -1.28 16.42 -13.40
C PRO A 92 -2.11 15.18 -13.10
N GLU A 93 -1.48 14.01 -13.07
CA GLU A 93 -2.16 12.77 -12.70
C GLU A 93 -2.61 12.79 -11.25
N GLU A 94 -1.79 13.30 -10.34
CA GLU A 94 -2.18 13.44 -8.94
C GLU A 94 -3.37 14.38 -8.77
N ALA A 95 -3.40 15.48 -9.51
CA ALA A 95 -4.50 16.42 -9.44
C ALA A 95 -5.81 15.80 -9.91
N LEU A 96 -5.76 15.01 -10.97
CA LEU A 96 -6.94 14.33 -11.49
C LEU A 96 -7.46 13.28 -10.50
N ILE A 97 -6.56 12.52 -9.90
CA ILE A 97 -6.95 11.52 -8.91
C ILE A 97 -7.58 12.20 -7.70
N ALA A 98 -7.02 13.32 -7.24
CA ALA A 98 -7.55 14.04 -6.09
C ALA A 98 -8.94 14.60 -6.35
N ALA A 99 -9.27 14.91 -7.61
CA ALA A 99 -10.58 15.44 -7.98
C ALA A 99 -11.61 14.35 -8.29
N ALA A 100 -11.22 13.07 -8.27
CA ALA A 100 -12.12 11.97 -8.61
C ALA A 100 -13.17 11.75 -7.54
N ASP A 101 -14.32 11.27 -7.98
CA ASP A 101 -15.37 10.83 -7.07
C ASP A 101 -14.84 9.71 -6.15
N GLU A 102 -15.14 9.80 -4.87
CA GLU A 102 -14.60 8.88 -3.87
C GLU A 102 -14.93 7.42 -4.17
N ALA A 103 -16.18 7.13 -4.54
CA ALA A 103 -16.57 5.75 -4.84
C ALA A 103 -15.86 5.21 -6.09
N ALA A 104 -15.68 6.06 -7.10
CA ALA A 104 -14.97 5.69 -8.31
C ALA A 104 -13.48 5.45 -8.00
N LEU A 105 -12.90 6.28 -7.16
CA LEU A 105 -11.51 6.15 -6.76
C LEU A 105 -11.29 4.86 -5.97
N GLN A 106 -12.17 4.56 -5.02
CA GLN A 106 -12.09 3.31 -4.26
C GLN A 106 -12.12 2.09 -5.16
N SER A 107 -13.06 2.07 -6.11
CA SER A 107 -13.15 0.97 -7.07
C SER A 107 -11.89 0.85 -7.92
N ALA A 108 -11.35 1.97 -8.37
CA ALA A 108 -10.14 1.99 -9.19
C ALA A 108 -8.94 1.46 -8.41
N ILE A 109 -8.79 1.87 -7.15
CA ILE A 109 -7.69 1.38 -6.31
C ILE A 109 -7.83 -0.11 -6.05
N GLN A 110 -9.04 -0.59 -5.75
CA GLN A 110 -9.26 -2.03 -5.54
C GLN A 110 -8.96 -2.85 -6.79
N ALA A 111 -9.10 -2.28 -7.97
CA ALA A 111 -8.81 -2.96 -9.22
C ALA A 111 -7.32 -3.00 -9.57
N LEU A 112 -6.49 -2.25 -8.87
CA LEU A 112 -5.05 -2.27 -9.11
C LEU A 112 -4.43 -3.61 -8.70
N PRO A 113 -3.40 -4.07 -9.43
CA PRO A 113 -2.58 -5.18 -8.93
C PRO A 113 -2.02 -4.87 -7.54
N HIS A 114 -1.78 -5.92 -6.77
CA HIS A 114 -1.36 -5.76 -5.37
C HIS A 114 -0.13 -4.85 -5.21
N LEU A 115 0.89 -5.03 -6.05
CA LEU A 115 2.11 -4.22 -5.99
C LEU A 115 1.85 -2.72 -6.10
N PHE A 116 0.89 -2.34 -6.93
CA PHE A 116 0.55 -0.94 -7.14
C PHE A 116 -0.41 -0.45 -6.08
N ARG A 117 -1.35 -1.31 -5.67
CA ARG A 117 -2.33 -0.94 -4.64
C ARG A 117 -1.64 -0.61 -3.33
N GLU A 118 -0.69 -1.43 -2.89
CA GLU A 118 -0.06 -1.19 -1.59
C GLU A 118 0.70 0.12 -1.53
N VAL A 119 1.43 0.49 -2.58
CA VAL A 119 2.18 1.74 -2.56
C VAL A 119 1.27 2.96 -2.60
N VAL A 120 0.17 2.91 -3.36
CA VAL A 120 -0.80 4.00 -3.38
C VAL A 120 -1.44 4.17 -2.01
N VAL A 121 -1.87 3.08 -1.39
CA VAL A 121 -2.53 3.16 -0.08
C VAL A 121 -1.56 3.67 0.96
N MET A 122 -0.35 3.15 1.01
CA MET A 122 0.63 3.59 2.00
C MET A 122 1.02 5.06 1.81
N ARG A 123 1.17 5.51 0.57
CA ARG A 123 1.57 6.90 0.30
C ARG A 123 0.40 7.88 0.34
N ASP A 124 -0.63 7.62 -0.47
CA ASP A 124 -1.68 8.62 -0.70
C ASP A 124 -2.76 8.60 0.37
N ILE A 125 -2.98 7.46 1.02
CA ILE A 125 -3.98 7.34 2.07
C ILE A 125 -3.33 7.42 3.46
N ASN A 126 -2.26 6.64 3.69
CA ASN A 126 -1.62 6.60 5.00
C ASN A 126 -0.56 7.69 5.19
N GLY A 127 -0.12 8.35 4.13
CA GLY A 127 0.84 9.45 4.23
C GLY A 127 2.25 9.03 4.62
N MET A 128 2.64 7.79 4.36
CA MET A 128 3.98 7.32 4.67
C MET A 128 5.00 7.95 3.72
N SER A 129 6.22 8.17 4.22
CA SER A 129 7.30 8.65 3.37
C SER A 129 7.77 7.54 2.42
N TYR A 130 8.41 7.93 1.33
CA TYR A 130 8.99 6.95 0.40
C TYR A 130 9.98 6.02 1.12
N ARG A 131 10.75 6.58 2.05
CA ARG A 131 11.71 5.81 2.83
C ARG A 131 11.00 4.76 3.71
N GLU A 132 9.91 5.15 4.35
CA GLU A 132 9.13 4.25 5.19
C GLU A 132 8.50 3.13 4.35
N ILE A 133 7.96 3.48 3.18
CA ILE A 133 7.37 2.49 2.28
C ILE A 133 8.45 1.53 1.77
N ALA A 134 9.61 2.06 1.38
CA ALA A 134 10.72 1.24 0.90
C ALA A 134 11.12 0.21 1.96
N ALA A 135 11.21 0.63 3.22
CA ALA A 135 11.52 -0.27 4.31
C ALA A 135 10.43 -1.31 4.51
N ALA A 136 9.17 -0.90 4.40
CA ALA A 136 8.03 -1.80 4.60
C ALA A 136 7.95 -2.90 3.53
N ILE A 137 8.19 -2.55 2.27
CA ILE A 137 8.08 -3.52 1.17
C ILE A 137 9.41 -4.21 0.84
N GLY A 138 10.50 -3.78 1.46
CA GLY A 138 11.81 -4.37 1.23
C GLY A 138 12.39 -4.06 -0.14
N ALA A 139 12.21 -2.82 -0.62
CA ALA A 139 12.66 -2.40 -1.95
C ALA A 139 13.31 -1.02 -1.88
N PRO A 140 14.13 -0.65 -2.89
CA PRO A 140 14.71 0.70 -2.95
C PRO A 140 13.65 1.77 -3.11
N GLN A 141 13.95 2.99 -2.68
CA GLN A 141 13.02 4.12 -2.83
C GLN A 141 12.66 4.38 -4.29
N GLY A 142 13.62 4.18 -5.21
CA GLY A 142 13.35 4.32 -6.64
C GLY A 142 12.26 3.38 -7.12
N THR A 143 12.22 2.16 -6.59
CA THR A 143 11.17 1.20 -6.90
C THR A 143 9.82 1.67 -6.38
N VAL A 144 9.78 2.22 -5.17
CA VAL A 144 8.54 2.80 -4.62
C VAL A 144 8.03 3.90 -5.53
N MET A 145 8.92 4.80 -5.94
CA MET A 145 8.55 5.93 -6.79
C MET A 145 8.04 5.47 -8.17
N SER A 146 8.70 4.48 -8.78
CA SER A 146 8.26 3.99 -10.08
C SER A 146 6.94 3.23 -10.00
N ARG A 147 6.76 2.42 -8.95
CA ARG A 147 5.48 1.72 -8.75
C ARG A 147 4.36 2.71 -8.51
N LEU A 148 4.62 3.74 -7.72
CA LEU A 148 3.63 4.78 -7.45
C LEU A 148 3.24 5.53 -8.71
N ALA A 149 4.22 5.90 -9.55
CA ALA A 149 3.95 6.57 -10.82
C ALA A 149 3.08 5.70 -11.73
N ARG A 150 3.40 4.43 -11.85
CA ARG A 150 2.62 3.50 -12.67
C ARG A 150 1.23 3.26 -12.10
N ALA A 151 1.14 3.15 -10.78
CA ALA A 151 -0.15 2.98 -10.12
C ALA A 151 -1.07 4.17 -10.41
N ARG A 152 -0.54 5.38 -10.28
CA ARG A 152 -1.30 6.60 -10.56
C ARG A 152 -1.70 6.70 -12.02
N ALA A 153 -0.82 6.31 -12.93
CA ALA A 153 -1.15 6.28 -14.35
C ALA A 153 -2.32 5.33 -14.65
N GLN A 154 -2.30 4.15 -14.02
CA GLN A 154 -3.41 3.21 -14.17
C GLN A 154 -4.71 3.75 -13.57
N LEU A 155 -4.62 4.47 -12.45
CA LEU A 155 -5.80 5.09 -11.85
C LEU A 155 -6.38 6.16 -12.76
N VAL A 156 -5.54 7.00 -13.34
CA VAL A 156 -5.98 8.03 -14.28
C VAL A 156 -6.68 7.39 -15.48
N GLU A 157 -6.11 6.33 -16.03
CA GLU A 157 -6.72 5.61 -17.14
C GLU A 157 -8.10 5.05 -16.80
N LYS A 158 -8.21 4.42 -15.63
CA LYS A 158 -9.49 3.86 -15.18
C LYS A 158 -10.53 4.94 -14.90
N LEU A 159 -10.13 6.05 -14.29
CA LEU A 159 -11.03 7.13 -13.96
C LEU A 159 -11.42 7.93 -15.22
N GLY A 160 -10.48 8.11 -16.13
CA GLY A 160 -10.73 8.81 -17.39
C GLY A 160 -11.73 8.10 -18.28
N SER A 161 -11.74 6.76 -18.27
CA SER A 161 -12.66 5.99 -19.11
C SER A 161 -14.11 6.07 -18.64
N ARG A 162 -14.34 6.65 -17.46
CA ARG A 162 -15.70 6.82 -16.91
C ARG A 162 -16.34 8.15 -17.27
N ALA A 163 -15.55 9.05 -17.82
CA ALA A 163 -16.02 10.39 -18.14
C ALA A 163 -16.95 10.43 -19.37
#